data_fa8ed755e7e9600578571897f0ad39db
#
_entry.id   fa8ed755e7e9600578571897f0ad39db
#
_cell.length_a   1.000
_cell.length_b   1.000
_cell.length_c   1.000
_cell.angle_alpha   90.00
_cell.angle_beta   90.00
_cell.angle_gamma   90.00
#
_symmetry.space_group_name_H-M   'P 1'
#
loop_
_entity.id
_entity.type
_entity.pdbx_description
1 polymer ?
#
loop_
_entity_poly.entity_id
_entity_poly.type
_entity_poly.pdbx_seq_one_letter_code
_entity_poly.pdbx_strand_id
1 'polypeptide(L)'
;MVDLSKMTKWDMGKLFDFSVLPKQSTEADIRRGCQIAKEYNCKAFCFSSSYWTPIVAEELKGTDILVGAAIGFPFGQQTSAVKAFETEEAVRMGATVLDNCMN
;
A
#
# COMPACT_ATOMS: atom_id res chain seq x y z
N MET A 1 -10.61 10.06 20.86
CA MET A 1 -9.28 9.73 21.43
C MET A 1 -9.14 8.20 21.52
N VAL A 2 -8.02 7.67 21.12
CA VAL A 2 -7.73 6.23 21.20
C VAL A 2 -7.40 5.85 22.65
N ASP A 3 -8.12 4.88 23.20
CA ASP A 3 -7.83 4.35 24.54
C ASP A 3 -6.92 3.12 24.40
N LEU A 4 -5.62 3.32 24.58
CA LEU A 4 -4.60 2.27 24.45
C LEU A 4 -4.79 1.13 25.46
N SER A 5 -5.42 1.37 26.62
CA SER A 5 -5.62 0.34 27.63
C SER A 5 -6.61 -0.75 27.20
N LYS A 6 -7.47 -0.43 26.24
CA LYS A 6 -8.50 -1.33 25.68
C LYS A 6 -8.13 -1.90 24.32
N MET A 7 -6.99 -1.48 23.77
CA MET A 7 -6.57 -1.86 22.43
C MET A 7 -5.94 -3.26 22.43
N THR A 8 -6.43 -4.13 21.56
CA THR A 8 -5.83 -5.44 21.30
C THR A 8 -4.72 -5.30 20.24
N LYS A 9 -3.91 -6.36 20.07
CA LYS A 9 -2.93 -6.42 18.95
C LYS A 9 -3.63 -6.29 17.60
N TRP A 10 -4.83 -6.85 17.47
CA TRP A 10 -5.63 -6.78 16.26
C TRP A 10 -6.06 -5.34 15.95
N ASP A 11 -6.47 -4.60 16.96
CA ASP A 11 -6.83 -3.18 16.82
C ASP A 11 -5.61 -2.33 16.46
N MET A 12 -4.45 -2.65 17.05
CA MET A 12 -3.19 -1.96 16.74
C MET A 12 -2.80 -2.09 15.29
N GLY A 13 -3.11 -3.20 14.64
CA GLY A 13 -2.84 -3.39 13.21
C GLY A 13 -3.39 -2.25 12.34
N LYS A 14 -4.54 -1.70 12.70
CA LYS A 14 -5.18 -0.59 11.99
C LYS A 14 -4.46 0.75 12.11
N LEU A 15 -3.40 0.83 12.92
CA LEU A 15 -2.53 2.00 13.02
C LEU A 15 -1.32 1.92 12.09
N PHE A 16 -1.15 0.80 11.37
CA PHE A 16 0.03 0.56 10.52
C PHE A 16 -0.32 0.46 9.05
N ASP A 17 0.48 1.15 8.25
CA ASP A 17 0.62 0.92 6.83
C ASP A 17 1.86 0.05 6.64
N PHE A 18 1.66 -1.24 6.40
CA PHE A 18 2.74 -2.18 6.17
C PHE A 18 3.30 -1.99 4.76
N SER A 19 4.61 -2.05 4.60
CA SER A 19 5.22 -1.75 3.30
C SER A 19 6.27 -2.78 2.89
N VAL A 20 6.32 -3.06 1.58
CA VAL A 20 7.42 -3.76 0.91
C VAL A 20 7.98 -2.82 -0.17
N LEU A 21 9.13 -2.21 0.12
CA LEU A 21 9.64 -1.09 -0.67
C LEU A 21 10.89 -1.39 -1.53
N PRO A 22 11.70 -2.47 -1.31
CA PRO A 22 12.87 -2.69 -2.11
C PRO A 22 12.55 -2.79 -3.60
N LYS A 23 13.33 -2.11 -4.44
CA LYS A 23 13.12 -2.09 -5.90
C LYS A 23 13.26 -3.45 -6.56
N GLN A 24 14.01 -4.36 -5.95
CA GLN A 24 14.24 -5.72 -6.42
C GLN A 24 13.18 -6.72 -5.94
N SER A 25 12.12 -6.25 -5.31
CA SER A 25 11.05 -7.13 -4.83
C SER A 25 10.44 -7.94 -5.96
N THR A 26 10.23 -9.21 -5.69
CA THR A 26 9.58 -10.15 -6.61
C THR A 26 8.08 -10.22 -6.31
N GLU A 27 7.32 -10.85 -7.21
CA GLU A 27 5.90 -11.13 -6.97
C GLU A 27 5.70 -11.93 -5.67
N ALA A 28 6.59 -12.91 -5.40
CA ALA A 28 6.52 -13.69 -4.17
C ALA A 28 6.67 -12.83 -2.91
N ASP A 29 7.56 -11.82 -2.95
CA ASP A 29 7.74 -10.89 -1.84
C ASP A 29 6.48 -10.04 -1.62
N ILE A 30 5.86 -9.58 -2.70
CA ILE A 30 4.63 -8.79 -2.64
C ILE A 30 3.47 -9.63 -2.09
N ARG A 31 3.28 -10.85 -2.58
CA ARG A 31 2.24 -11.76 -2.08
C ARG A 31 2.46 -12.09 -0.60
N ARG A 32 3.71 -12.32 -0.21
CA ARG A 32 4.05 -12.52 1.21
C ARG A 32 3.73 -11.29 2.06
N GLY A 33 4.01 -10.09 1.55
CA GLY A 33 3.64 -8.85 2.20
C GLY A 33 2.13 -8.73 2.43
N CYS A 34 1.32 -9.13 1.46
CA CYS A 34 -0.13 -9.17 1.60
C CYS A 34 -0.57 -10.13 2.73
N GLN A 35 0.07 -11.30 2.83
CA GLN A 35 -0.24 -12.25 3.91
C GLN A 35 0.09 -11.68 5.29
N ILE A 36 1.25 -11.02 5.42
CA ILE A 36 1.65 -10.35 6.66
C ILE A 36 0.63 -9.25 7.02
N ALA A 37 0.24 -8.42 6.05
CA ALA A 37 -0.75 -7.37 6.26
C ALA A 37 -2.09 -7.94 6.77
N LYS A 38 -2.53 -9.08 6.24
CA LYS A 38 -3.73 -9.78 6.70
C LYS A 38 -3.56 -10.33 8.11
N GLU A 39 -2.44 -11.00 8.39
CA GLU A 39 -2.14 -11.62 9.70
C GLU A 39 -2.17 -10.59 10.82
N TYR A 40 -1.63 -9.39 10.57
CA TYR A 40 -1.57 -8.33 11.58
C TYR A 40 -2.70 -7.31 11.44
N ASN A 41 -3.68 -7.53 10.56
CA ASN A 41 -4.81 -6.63 10.36
C ASN A 41 -4.39 -5.19 10.09
N CYS A 42 -3.42 -4.99 9.21
CA CYS A 42 -2.91 -3.66 8.90
C CYS A 42 -3.98 -2.76 8.29
N LYS A 43 -3.79 -1.44 8.39
CA LYS A 43 -4.67 -0.44 7.77
C LYS A 43 -4.53 -0.48 6.26
N ALA A 44 -3.30 -0.51 5.78
CA ALA A 44 -2.97 -0.52 4.36
C ALA A 44 -1.75 -1.41 4.10
N PHE A 45 -1.60 -1.85 2.87
CA PHE A 45 -0.36 -2.41 2.36
C PHE A 45 0.16 -1.54 1.22
N CYS A 46 1.35 -1.00 1.41
CA CYS A 46 2.02 -0.11 0.47
C CYS A 46 3.20 -0.79 -0.21
N PHE A 47 3.49 -0.40 -1.44
CA PHE A 47 4.56 -1.00 -2.23
C PHE A 47 5.16 0.05 -3.18
N SER A 48 6.39 -0.19 -3.60
CA SER A 48 7.21 0.82 -4.29
C SER A 48 6.86 1.07 -5.74
N SER A 49 6.06 0.22 -6.36
CA SER A 49 5.75 0.32 -7.79
C SER A 49 4.28 0.04 -8.06
N SER A 50 3.63 0.93 -8.77
CA SER A 50 2.25 0.75 -9.23
C SER A 50 2.05 -0.52 -10.08
N TYR A 51 3.13 -1.07 -10.64
CA TYR A 51 3.13 -2.36 -11.34
C TYR A 51 2.48 -3.50 -10.53
N TRP A 52 2.66 -3.49 -9.20
CA TRP A 52 2.13 -4.54 -8.32
C TRP A 52 0.67 -4.35 -7.91
N THR A 53 0.05 -3.23 -8.27
CA THR A 53 -1.30 -2.89 -7.82
C THR A 53 -2.34 -3.98 -8.13
N PRO A 54 -2.40 -4.56 -9.33
CA PRO A 54 -3.40 -5.60 -9.63
C PRO A 54 -3.26 -6.84 -8.74
N ILE A 55 -2.02 -7.25 -8.46
CA ILE A 55 -1.74 -8.42 -7.62
C ILE A 55 -2.17 -8.14 -6.18
N VAL A 56 -1.82 -6.97 -5.64
CA VAL A 56 -2.19 -6.59 -4.28
C VAL A 56 -3.71 -6.43 -4.14
N ALA A 57 -4.36 -5.83 -5.13
CA ALA A 57 -5.83 -5.70 -5.16
C ALA A 57 -6.52 -7.07 -5.14
N GLU A 58 -6.00 -8.05 -5.89
CA GLU A 58 -6.49 -9.42 -5.89
C GLU A 58 -6.29 -10.09 -4.52
N GLU A 59 -5.07 -10.01 -3.98
CA GLU A 59 -4.71 -10.63 -2.70
C GLU A 59 -5.47 -10.08 -1.50
N LEU A 60 -5.79 -8.79 -1.51
CA LEU A 60 -6.49 -8.12 -0.42
C LEU A 60 -8.02 -8.07 -0.61
N LYS A 61 -8.52 -8.65 -1.70
CA LYS A 61 -9.96 -8.72 -1.97
C LYS A 61 -10.71 -9.40 -0.83
N GLY A 62 -11.83 -8.80 -0.42
CA GLY A 62 -12.63 -9.32 0.71
C GLY A 62 -12.11 -8.92 2.09
N THR A 63 -11.02 -8.16 2.17
CA THR A 63 -10.53 -7.54 3.41
C THR A 63 -10.84 -6.05 3.42
N ASP A 64 -10.68 -5.40 4.59
CA ASP A 64 -10.77 -3.95 4.72
C ASP A 64 -9.39 -3.25 4.62
N ILE A 65 -8.36 -4.01 4.24
CA ILE A 65 -7.00 -3.48 4.08
C ILE A 65 -6.91 -2.69 2.79
N LEU A 66 -6.43 -1.45 2.88
CA LEU A 66 -6.31 -0.57 1.75
C LEU A 66 -5.13 -0.97 0.85
N VAL A 67 -5.35 -0.90 -0.46
CA VAL A 67 -4.33 -1.12 -1.48
C VAL A 67 -3.59 0.18 -1.71
N GLY A 68 -2.39 0.30 -1.17
CA GLY A 68 -1.57 1.52 -1.19
C GLY A 68 -0.64 1.55 -2.39
N ALA A 69 -0.75 2.57 -3.22
CA ALA A 69 0.19 2.79 -4.32
C ALA A 69 1.04 4.03 -4.07
N ALA A 70 2.37 3.86 -4.15
CA ALA A 70 3.31 4.96 -4.07
C ALA A 70 3.40 5.67 -5.42
N ILE A 71 3.21 6.97 -5.42
CA ILE A 71 3.23 7.81 -6.62
C ILE A 71 4.50 8.67 -6.63
N GLY A 72 5.25 8.60 -7.72
CA GLY A 72 6.52 9.31 -7.84
C GLY A 72 7.62 8.79 -6.92
N PHE A 73 7.47 7.59 -6.41
CA PHE A 73 8.39 6.99 -5.44
C PHE A 73 9.71 6.56 -6.09
N PRO A 74 10.86 6.71 -5.41
CA PRO A 74 11.00 7.30 -4.06
C PRO A 74 11.33 8.79 -4.06
N PHE A 75 11.70 9.39 -5.19
CA PHE A 75 12.32 10.72 -5.22
C PHE A 75 11.34 11.88 -5.36
N GLY A 76 10.14 11.63 -5.85
CA GLY A 76 9.15 12.67 -6.11
C GLY A 76 9.53 13.66 -7.21
N GLN A 77 10.54 13.34 -8.02
CA GLN A 77 11.15 14.23 -9.01
C GLN A 77 10.39 14.34 -10.33
N GLN A 78 9.40 13.49 -10.53
CA GLN A 78 8.58 13.49 -11.72
C GLN A 78 7.76 14.79 -11.83
N THR A 79 7.46 15.18 -13.06
CA THR A 79 6.55 16.31 -13.29
C THR A 79 5.14 15.99 -12.77
N SER A 80 4.37 17.03 -12.51
CA SER A 80 2.98 16.88 -12.07
C SER A 80 2.14 16.05 -13.06
N ALA A 81 2.36 16.22 -14.36
CA ALA A 81 1.65 15.45 -15.39
C ALA A 81 1.96 13.95 -15.30
N VAL A 82 3.22 13.59 -15.07
CA VAL A 82 3.62 12.17 -14.92
C VAL A 82 3.02 11.57 -13.66
N LYS A 83 3.07 12.27 -12.53
CA LYS A 83 2.45 11.82 -11.27
C LYS A 83 0.93 11.67 -11.41
N ALA A 84 0.28 12.59 -12.11
CA ALA A 84 -1.16 12.51 -12.37
C ALA A 84 -1.50 11.26 -13.19
N PHE A 85 -0.73 10.97 -14.24
CA PHE A 85 -0.90 9.76 -15.04
C PHE A 85 -0.69 8.49 -14.22
N GLU A 86 0.39 8.43 -13.43
CA GLU A 86 0.65 7.29 -12.55
C GLU A 86 -0.48 7.07 -11.53
N THR A 87 -1.01 8.16 -10.97
CA THR A 87 -2.16 8.13 -10.05
C THR A 87 -3.39 7.52 -10.72
N GLU A 88 -3.74 8.00 -11.92
CA GLU A 88 -4.88 7.49 -12.69
C GLU A 88 -4.73 6.00 -12.98
N GLU A 89 -3.55 5.58 -13.43
CA GLU A 89 -3.23 4.16 -13.67
C GLU A 89 -3.36 3.32 -12.39
N ALA A 90 -2.79 3.80 -11.29
CA ALA A 90 -2.85 3.07 -10.02
C ALA A 90 -4.30 2.88 -9.54
N VAL A 91 -5.13 3.91 -9.63
CA VAL A 91 -6.56 3.82 -9.28
C VAL A 91 -7.29 2.86 -10.20
N ARG A 92 -7.04 2.93 -11.50
CA ARG A 92 -7.64 2.02 -12.49
C ARG A 92 -7.27 0.56 -12.22
N MET A 93 -6.06 0.32 -11.71
CA MET A 93 -5.57 -1.01 -11.36
C MET A 93 -6.02 -1.52 -9.99
N GLY A 94 -6.71 -0.70 -9.20
CA GLY A 94 -7.32 -1.12 -7.94
C GLY A 94 -6.72 -0.50 -6.67
N ALA A 95 -5.88 0.53 -6.79
CA ALA A 95 -5.41 1.27 -5.61
C ALA A 95 -6.57 1.99 -4.92
N THR A 96 -6.60 1.95 -3.59
CA THR A 96 -7.62 2.59 -2.76
C THR A 96 -7.06 3.66 -1.83
N VAL A 97 -5.75 3.75 -1.73
CA VAL A 97 -5.03 4.84 -1.08
C VAL A 97 -3.77 5.16 -1.86
N LEU A 98 -3.42 6.43 -1.93
CA LEU A 98 -2.29 6.93 -2.71
C LEU A 98 -1.31 7.65 -1.80
N ASP A 99 -0.03 7.31 -1.94
CA ASP A 99 1.05 7.88 -1.16
C ASP A 99 1.97 8.68 -2.10
N ASN A 100 1.76 9.98 -2.14
CA ASN A 100 2.45 10.86 -3.08
C ASN A 100 3.78 11.37 -2.55
N CYS A 101 4.85 11.10 -3.29
CA CYS A 101 6.15 11.72 -3.05
C CYS A 101 6.17 13.13 -3.66
N MET A 102 6.36 14.11 -2.81
CA MET A 102 6.51 15.51 -3.25
C MET A 102 7.95 15.79 -3.73
N ASN A 103 8.09 16.76 -4.59
CA ASN A 103 9.37 17.30 -5.00
C ASN A 103 9.72 18.59 -4.24
#